data_114b8bf373e7826d8ebc20fa027f21e5
#
_entry.id   114b8bf373e7826d8ebc20fa027f21e5
#
_cell.length_a   1.000
_cell.length_b   1.000
_cell.length_c   1.000
_cell.angle_alpha   90.00
_cell.angle_beta   90.00
_cell.angle_gamma   90.00
#
_symmetry.space_group_name_H-M   'P 1'
#
loop_
_entity.id
_entity.type
_entity.pdbx_description
1 polymer ?
#
loop_
_entity_poly.entity_id
_entity_poly.type
_entity_poly.pdbx_seq_one_letter_code
_entity_poly.pdbx_strand_id
1 'polypeptide(L)'
;MDATNDATLSQDERTAALREAIRGEAFPEWVPESNNHIHTCYSFSPYTPTHAALLARRAGLRVVGSVDHDSIAAAPEMTAATRALGMGSVTGFEIRARFDPDGPLDGRKLNNPDSAGIAYMTVQGVPAPARAAVDAWLAPKRQARLRRTLAMADEANTVLAGLGLEPFDPCSDMVAASQYAHGGGITERHLLAAMASALIRGFGRGPALVAGLGTMGVTVPAALAGALADPGNPHLVFDLLGVLKAEYLDRVYIQPTDELATADEVVAFADSVGAIATYAYLGDVSASPTGDKKAEKFEDDFLDELFDAMEAKGLRAVTYMPPRNTPAQLERVHRLAAAHGMLEISGVDINQPRQAFNCPELRRPEFAGLNEATWALVAHEALSSVDPALHLLGRTGRLGPDRLAQRIAQYAPLGRRIADGEAADRVAEDATRA
;
A
#
# COMPACT_ATOMS: atom_id res chain seq x y z
N MET A 1 -22.17 -2.42 13.57
CA MET A 1 -20.83 -2.26 12.94
C MET A 1 -20.18 -3.62 12.97
N ASP A 2 -19.47 -4.06 11.94
CA ASP A 2 -18.77 -5.35 11.94
C ASP A 2 -17.57 -5.24 12.90
N ALA A 3 -17.55 -6.05 13.97
CA ALA A 3 -16.50 -5.99 15.00
C ALA A 3 -15.09 -6.31 14.44
N THR A 4 -15.01 -7.03 13.32
CA THR A 4 -13.72 -7.26 12.65
C THR A 4 -13.18 -5.98 12.02
N ASN A 5 -14.04 -4.99 11.73
CA ASN A 5 -13.68 -3.71 11.10
C ASN A 5 -13.83 -2.51 12.03
N ASP A 6 -13.94 -2.71 13.32
CA ASP A 6 -14.04 -1.63 14.30
C ASP A 6 -12.64 -1.24 14.80
N ALA A 7 -12.12 -0.12 14.29
CA ALA A 7 -10.80 0.38 14.65
C ALA A 7 -10.70 0.90 16.10
N THR A 8 -11.82 1.02 16.81
CA THR A 8 -11.86 1.40 18.24
C THR A 8 -11.60 0.21 19.18
N LEU A 9 -11.76 -1.02 18.67
CA LEU A 9 -11.43 -2.24 19.38
C LEU A 9 -9.93 -2.52 19.34
N SER A 10 -9.41 -3.25 20.32
CA SER A 10 -8.04 -3.76 20.30
C SER A 10 -7.84 -4.83 19.22
N GLN A 11 -6.60 -5.10 18.84
CA GLN A 11 -6.26 -6.18 17.91
C GLN A 11 -6.75 -7.54 18.39
N ASP A 12 -6.68 -7.81 19.69
CA ASP A 12 -7.16 -9.07 20.29
C ASP A 12 -8.67 -9.21 20.19
N GLU A 13 -9.42 -8.12 20.43
CA GLU A 13 -10.88 -8.11 20.31
C GLU A 13 -11.28 -8.32 18.84
N ARG A 14 -10.64 -7.66 17.89
CA ARG A 14 -10.89 -7.88 16.46
C ARG A 14 -10.55 -9.31 16.02
N THR A 15 -9.44 -9.86 16.53
CA THR A 15 -9.07 -11.26 16.23
C THR A 15 -10.07 -12.24 16.85
N ALA A 16 -10.61 -11.97 18.03
CA ALA A 16 -11.67 -12.78 18.63
C ALA A 16 -12.97 -12.70 17.81
N ALA A 17 -13.34 -11.49 17.36
CA ALA A 17 -14.48 -11.28 16.48
C ALA A 17 -14.32 -12.02 15.14
N LEU A 18 -13.11 -12.05 14.59
CA LEU A 18 -12.81 -12.83 13.37
C LEU A 18 -13.09 -14.31 13.58
N ARG A 19 -12.57 -14.89 14.66
CA ARG A 19 -12.77 -16.33 14.94
C ARG A 19 -14.25 -16.67 15.11
N GLU A 20 -15.04 -15.76 15.65
CA GLU A 20 -16.50 -15.92 15.75
C GLU A 20 -17.16 -15.79 14.37
N ALA A 21 -16.80 -14.77 13.61
CA ALA A 21 -17.38 -14.49 12.29
C ALA A 21 -17.16 -15.65 11.30
N ILE A 22 -15.99 -16.29 11.35
CA ILE A 22 -15.67 -17.40 10.43
C ILE A 22 -16.19 -18.76 10.89
N ARG A 23 -16.78 -18.85 12.07
CA ARG A 23 -17.32 -20.11 12.60
C ARG A 23 -18.48 -20.62 11.73
N GLY A 24 -18.23 -21.69 10.98
CA GLY A 24 -19.20 -22.27 10.07
C GLY A 24 -19.38 -21.51 8.76
N GLU A 25 -18.57 -20.48 8.49
CA GLU A 25 -18.57 -19.80 7.18
C GLU A 25 -17.97 -20.73 6.12
N ALA A 26 -18.69 -20.92 5.02
CA ALA A 26 -18.19 -21.64 3.85
C ALA A 26 -17.42 -20.65 2.95
N PHE A 27 -16.11 -20.76 2.94
CA PHE A 27 -15.27 -19.94 2.06
C PHE A 27 -15.19 -20.49 0.64
N PRO A 28 -14.98 -19.62 -0.37
CA PRO A 28 -14.69 -20.07 -1.73
C PRO A 28 -13.39 -20.88 -1.78
N GLU A 29 -13.24 -21.68 -2.85
CA GLU A 29 -11.95 -22.32 -3.15
C GLU A 29 -10.84 -21.27 -3.34
N TRP A 30 -9.60 -21.70 -3.07
CA TRP A 30 -8.44 -20.87 -3.28
C TRP A 30 -8.23 -20.57 -4.77
N VAL A 31 -7.98 -19.32 -5.10
CA VAL A 31 -7.61 -18.90 -6.45
C VAL A 31 -6.09 -18.71 -6.53
N PRO A 32 -5.46 -18.90 -7.69
CA PRO A 32 -4.03 -18.65 -7.88
C PRO A 32 -3.75 -17.15 -8.03
N GLU A 33 -4.14 -16.39 -7.02
CA GLU A 33 -3.99 -14.95 -6.92
C GLU A 33 -3.48 -14.56 -5.54
N SER A 34 -2.80 -13.44 -5.48
CA SER A 34 -2.29 -12.83 -4.25
C SER A 34 -2.34 -11.31 -4.35
N ASN A 35 -2.32 -10.64 -3.21
CA ASN A 35 -2.25 -9.18 -3.17
C ASN A 35 -1.29 -8.73 -2.07
N ASN A 36 -0.12 -8.21 -2.46
CA ASN A 36 0.92 -7.74 -1.55
C ASN A 36 0.87 -6.22 -1.31
N HIS A 37 -0.21 -5.53 -1.72
CA HIS A 37 -0.30 -4.08 -1.58
C HIS A 37 -1.67 -3.66 -1.04
N ILE A 38 -1.85 -3.83 0.26
CA ILE A 38 -3.09 -3.44 0.96
C ILE A 38 -2.74 -2.42 2.03
N HIS A 39 -3.46 -1.29 2.01
CA HIS A 39 -3.46 -0.32 3.09
C HIS A 39 -4.56 -0.64 4.11
N THR A 40 -4.31 -0.27 5.36
CA THR A 40 -5.23 -0.48 6.47
C THR A 40 -5.57 0.83 7.18
N CYS A 41 -6.33 0.76 8.27
CA CYS A 41 -6.61 1.93 9.11
C CYS A 41 -5.36 2.56 9.74
N TYR A 42 -4.20 1.92 9.65
CA TYR A 42 -2.91 2.48 10.09
C TYR A 42 -2.25 3.41 9.06
N SER A 43 -2.83 3.56 7.88
CA SER A 43 -2.62 4.70 6.97
C SER A 43 -3.98 5.25 6.56
N PHE A 44 -4.42 5.09 5.30
CA PHE A 44 -5.77 5.47 4.90
C PHE A 44 -6.44 4.34 4.13
N SER A 45 -7.35 3.66 4.80
CA SER A 45 -8.19 2.60 4.20
C SER A 45 -9.47 2.44 5.03
N PRO A 46 -10.58 1.96 4.45
CA PRO A 46 -11.78 1.63 5.21
C PRO A 46 -11.65 0.34 6.03
N TYR A 47 -10.49 -0.32 6.03
CA TYR A 47 -10.32 -1.65 6.57
C TYR A 47 -9.31 -1.70 7.71
N THR A 48 -9.66 -2.39 8.80
CA THR A 48 -8.66 -2.88 9.75
C THR A 48 -7.87 -4.03 9.12
N PRO A 49 -6.66 -4.37 9.61
CA PRO A 49 -5.91 -5.52 9.12
C PRO A 49 -6.70 -6.84 9.17
N THR A 50 -7.44 -7.05 10.26
CA THR A 50 -8.32 -8.22 10.44
C THR A 50 -9.41 -8.30 9.38
N HIS A 51 -10.10 -7.18 9.11
CA HIS A 51 -11.18 -7.16 8.12
C HIS A 51 -10.64 -7.29 6.69
N ALA A 52 -9.50 -6.65 6.39
CA ALA A 52 -8.82 -6.79 5.10
C ALA A 52 -8.45 -8.26 4.82
N ALA A 53 -7.89 -8.98 5.80
CA ALA A 53 -7.59 -10.40 5.68
C ALA A 53 -8.87 -11.23 5.45
N LEU A 54 -9.97 -10.94 6.15
CA LEU A 54 -11.26 -11.62 5.97
C LEU A 54 -11.82 -11.40 4.56
N LEU A 55 -11.79 -10.17 4.05
CA LEU A 55 -12.24 -9.86 2.69
C LEU A 55 -11.38 -10.54 1.63
N ALA A 56 -10.06 -10.54 1.82
CA ALA A 56 -9.14 -11.28 0.94
C ALA A 56 -9.46 -12.79 0.92
N ARG A 57 -9.75 -13.39 2.09
CA ARG A 57 -10.18 -14.80 2.18
C ARG A 57 -11.51 -15.05 1.47
N ARG A 58 -12.47 -14.15 1.64
CA ARG A 58 -13.76 -14.19 0.93
C ARG A 58 -13.62 -14.01 -0.58
N ALA A 59 -12.57 -13.32 -1.02
CA ALA A 59 -12.21 -13.22 -2.44
C ALA A 59 -11.45 -14.46 -2.96
N GLY A 60 -11.15 -15.45 -2.10
CA GLY A 60 -10.43 -16.67 -2.46
C GLY A 60 -8.91 -16.54 -2.45
N LEU A 61 -8.35 -15.40 -2.03
CA LEU A 61 -6.90 -15.20 -1.96
C LEU A 61 -6.28 -16.05 -0.86
N ARG A 62 -5.10 -16.63 -1.15
CA ARG A 62 -4.34 -17.44 -0.19
C ARG A 62 -3.19 -16.67 0.46
N VAL A 63 -2.76 -15.55 -0.13
CA VAL A 63 -1.75 -14.64 0.43
C VAL A 63 -2.24 -13.21 0.31
N VAL A 64 -2.04 -12.44 1.38
CA VAL A 64 -2.33 -11.01 1.44
C VAL A 64 -1.19 -10.28 2.16
N GLY A 65 -0.80 -9.10 1.67
CA GLY A 65 0.25 -8.28 2.27
C GLY A 65 -0.22 -6.88 2.62
N SER A 66 0.26 -6.33 3.75
CA SER A 66 0.00 -4.95 4.16
C SER A 66 1.24 -4.07 4.04
N VAL A 67 1.06 -2.86 3.45
CA VAL A 67 2.12 -1.87 3.24
C VAL A 67 1.60 -0.46 3.53
N ASP A 68 1.26 -0.19 4.77
CA ASP A 68 0.73 1.11 5.19
C ASP A 68 1.77 2.22 5.03
N HIS A 69 1.33 3.43 4.65
CA HIS A 69 2.21 4.60 4.53
C HIS A 69 2.87 4.93 5.87
N ASP A 70 4.19 4.95 5.89
CA ASP A 70 5.04 5.29 7.03
C ASP A 70 4.73 4.49 8.31
N SER A 71 4.12 3.29 8.19
CA SER A 71 3.68 2.50 9.33
C SER A 71 3.91 1.01 9.14
N ILE A 72 4.36 0.33 10.19
CA ILE A 72 4.44 -1.14 10.31
C ILE A 72 3.42 -1.68 11.34
N ALA A 73 2.57 -0.82 11.88
CA ALA A 73 1.68 -1.16 12.99
C ALA A 73 0.64 -2.23 12.64
N ALA A 74 0.25 -2.36 11.37
CA ALA A 74 -0.67 -3.40 10.90
C ALA A 74 -0.08 -4.82 10.98
N ALA A 75 1.25 -4.97 10.97
CA ALA A 75 1.92 -6.26 10.75
C ALA A 75 1.57 -7.35 11.78
N PRO A 76 1.52 -7.09 13.10
CA PRO A 76 1.14 -8.12 14.08
C PRO A 76 -0.28 -8.63 13.86
N GLU A 77 -1.23 -7.73 13.67
CA GLU A 77 -2.64 -8.05 13.48
C GLU A 77 -2.88 -8.76 12.14
N MET A 78 -2.27 -8.28 11.04
CA MET A 78 -2.36 -8.93 9.74
C MET A 78 -1.85 -10.37 9.81
N THR A 79 -0.69 -10.60 10.44
CA THR A 79 -0.11 -11.93 10.63
C THR A 79 -1.03 -12.84 11.46
N ALA A 80 -1.65 -12.31 12.52
CA ALA A 80 -2.57 -13.08 13.38
C ALA A 80 -3.87 -13.44 12.64
N ALA A 81 -4.44 -12.49 11.91
CA ALA A 81 -5.68 -12.69 11.16
C ALA A 81 -5.50 -13.68 10.00
N THR A 82 -4.44 -13.53 9.21
CA THR A 82 -4.14 -14.45 8.09
C THR A 82 -3.88 -15.87 8.59
N ARG A 83 -3.15 -16.03 9.71
CA ARG A 83 -2.96 -17.34 10.34
C ARG A 83 -4.29 -17.97 10.78
N ALA A 84 -5.20 -17.20 11.36
CA ALA A 84 -6.54 -17.70 11.76
C ALA A 84 -7.39 -18.14 10.56
N LEU A 85 -7.11 -17.58 9.36
CA LEU A 85 -7.80 -17.89 8.11
C LEU A 85 -7.09 -18.96 7.26
N GLY A 86 -5.96 -19.53 7.71
CA GLY A 86 -5.16 -20.48 6.92
C GLY A 86 -4.50 -19.86 5.70
N MET A 87 -4.10 -18.57 5.79
CA MET A 87 -3.48 -17.78 4.74
C MET A 87 -2.02 -17.46 5.07
N GLY A 88 -1.22 -17.19 4.03
CA GLY A 88 0.06 -16.52 4.16
C GLY A 88 -0.08 -14.99 4.23
N SER A 89 0.89 -14.33 4.86
CA SER A 89 1.00 -12.87 4.84
C SER A 89 2.40 -12.42 4.50
N VAL A 90 2.48 -11.23 3.86
CA VAL A 90 3.71 -10.46 3.70
C VAL A 90 3.45 -9.09 4.31
N THR A 91 4.30 -8.65 5.22
CA THR A 91 4.11 -7.38 5.92
C THR A 91 5.26 -6.41 5.63
N GLY A 92 4.92 -5.12 5.56
CA GLY A 92 5.88 -4.10 5.24
C GLY A 92 5.29 -2.71 5.43
N PHE A 93 5.90 -1.74 4.77
CA PHE A 93 5.43 -0.35 4.77
C PHE A 93 5.71 0.30 3.42
N GLU A 94 4.97 1.36 3.11
CA GLU A 94 5.22 2.24 1.97
C GLU A 94 5.75 3.58 2.46
N ILE A 95 6.71 4.16 1.74
CA ILE A 95 7.35 5.42 2.09
C ILE A 95 7.61 6.27 0.85
N ARG A 96 7.56 7.60 1.02
CA ARG A 96 8.04 8.54 0.00
C ARG A 96 9.52 8.81 0.18
N ALA A 97 10.27 8.76 -0.92
CA ALA A 97 11.71 9.01 -0.92
C ALA A 97 12.12 9.94 -2.06
N ARG A 98 13.08 10.81 -1.83
CA ARG A 98 13.81 11.47 -2.92
C ARG A 98 14.59 10.40 -3.65
N PHE A 99 14.20 10.14 -4.90
CA PHE A 99 14.69 8.94 -5.57
C PHE A 99 16.13 9.07 -6.03
N ASP A 100 16.44 10.14 -6.75
CA ASP A 100 17.75 10.32 -7.38
C ASP A 100 18.22 11.78 -7.26
N PRO A 101 18.36 12.33 -6.05
CA PRO A 101 18.79 13.71 -5.87
C PRO A 101 20.18 13.91 -6.46
N ASP A 102 20.34 14.97 -7.25
CA ASP A 102 21.57 15.30 -8.01
C ASP A 102 21.98 14.27 -9.12
N GLY A 103 21.12 13.28 -9.41
CA GLY A 103 21.34 12.27 -10.43
C GLY A 103 20.56 12.53 -11.74
N PRO A 104 20.65 11.63 -12.73
CA PRO A 104 20.00 11.79 -14.02
C PRO A 104 18.47 11.81 -13.98
N LEU A 105 17.87 11.29 -12.91
CA LEU A 105 16.42 11.27 -12.72
C LEU A 105 15.93 12.36 -11.76
N ASP A 106 16.81 13.26 -11.29
CA ASP A 106 16.40 14.35 -10.41
C ASP A 106 15.33 15.24 -11.07
N GLY A 107 14.29 15.55 -10.31
CA GLY A 107 13.16 16.35 -10.81
C GLY A 107 12.28 15.68 -11.86
N ARG A 108 12.55 14.42 -12.27
CA ARG A 108 11.67 13.66 -13.16
C ARG A 108 10.38 13.27 -12.44
N LYS A 109 9.28 13.19 -13.18
CA LYS A 109 8.02 12.66 -12.71
C LYS A 109 8.10 11.14 -12.61
N LEU A 110 8.12 10.63 -11.39
CA LEU A 110 8.14 9.21 -11.07
C LEU A 110 6.70 8.73 -10.74
N ASN A 111 6.57 7.67 -10.00
CA ASN A 111 5.30 7.10 -9.56
C ASN A 111 4.50 7.94 -8.55
N ASN A 112 4.94 9.15 -8.25
CA ASN A 112 4.25 10.08 -7.35
C ASN A 112 3.54 11.17 -8.19
N PRO A 113 2.19 11.23 -8.19
CA PRO A 113 1.46 12.23 -8.95
C PRO A 113 1.64 13.65 -8.42
N ASP A 114 1.92 13.79 -7.12
CA ASP A 114 1.83 15.06 -6.40
C ASP A 114 3.19 15.81 -6.32
N SER A 115 4.31 15.11 -6.61
CA SER A 115 5.66 15.70 -6.47
C SER A 115 6.67 15.07 -7.45
N ALA A 116 7.40 15.89 -8.20
CA ALA A 116 8.50 15.43 -9.05
C ALA A 116 9.76 15.09 -8.23
N GLY A 117 10.59 14.16 -8.71
CA GLY A 117 11.81 13.69 -8.02
C GLY A 117 11.56 12.83 -6.78
N ILE A 118 10.31 12.66 -6.39
CA ILE A 118 9.90 11.85 -5.22
C ILE A 118 9.18 10.60 -5.70
N ALA A 119 9.63 9.43 -5.23
CA ALA A 119 9.01 8.16 -5.51
C ALA A 119 8.34 7.57 -4.27
N TYR A 120 7.28 6.80 -4.49
CA TYR A 120 6.80 5.80 -3.53
C TYR A 120 7.66 4.55 -3.66
N MET A 121 8.14 4.09 -2.53
CA MET A 121 8.89 2.85 -2.38
C MET A 121 8.20 1.99 -1.33
N THR A 122 8.17 0.68 -1.54
CA THR A 122 7.73 -0.23 -0.48
C THR A 122 8.93 -0.99 0.10
N VAL A 123 8.85 -1.31 1.37
CA VAL A 123 9.77 -2.24 2.03
C VAL A 123 8.93 -3.40 2.51
N GLN A 124 9.19 -4.59 1.97
CA GLN A 124 8.35 -5.76 2.15
C GLN A 124 9.08 -6.93 2.81
N GLY A 125 8.32 -7.84 3.39
CA GLY A 125 8.86 -9.02 4.06
C GLY A 125 9.67 -8.66 5.30
N VAL A 126 9.19 -7.72 6.12
CA VAL A 126 9.87 -7.26 7.33
C VAL A 126 9.86 -8.37 8.39
N PRO A 127 11.04 -8.93 8.77
CA PRO A 127 11.11 -9.96 9.80
C PRO A 127 10.51 -9.46 11.12
N ALA A 128 9.76 -10.32 11.81
CA ALA A 128 9.05 -9.94 13.03
C ALA A 128 9.97 -9.30 14.12
N PRO A 129 11.20 -9.76 14.37
CA PRO A 129 12.11 -9.13 15.32
C PRO A 129 12.53 -7.69 14.91
N ALA A 130 12.46 -7.34 13.63
CA ALA A 130 12.88 -6.04 13.13
C ALA A 130 11.79 -4.96 13.22
N ARG A 131 10.52 -5.33 13.47
CA ARG A 131 9.38 -4.40 13.43
C ARG A 131 9.54 -3.20 14.37
N ALA A 132 10.12 -3.41 15.56
CA ALA A 132 10.37 -2.31 16.49
C ALA A 132 11.42 -1.30 15.95
N ALA A 133 12.47 -1.78 15.28
CA ALA A 133 13.48 -0.93 14.66
C ALA A 133 12.88 -0.15 13.47
N VAL A 134 11.99 -0.80 12.69
CA VAL A 134 11.23 -0.15 11.61
C VAL A 134 10.34 0.96 12.15
N ASP A 135 9.56 0.70 13.20
CA ASP A 135 8.70 1.71 13.82
C ASP A 135 9.49 2.92 14.32
N ALA A 136 10.62 2.68 14.99
CA ALA A 136 11.51 3.73 15.46
C ALA A 136 12.11 4.57 14.31
N TRP A 137 12.46 3.94 13.18
CA TRP A 137 13.00 4.64 12.01
C TRP A 137 11.94 5.48 11.29
N LEU A 138 10.68 5.03 11.29
CA LEU A 138 9.54 5.74 10.69
C LEU A 138 9.00 6.86 11.57
N ALA A 139 9.14 6.78 12.90
CA ALA A 139 8.55 7.72 13.84
C ALA A 139 8.85 9.21 13.55
N PRO A 140 10.12 9.64 13.30
CA PRO A 140 10.40 11.05 12.98
C PRO A 140 9.77 11.48 11.65
N LYS A 141 9.63 10.58 10.67
CA LYS A 141 9.00 10.84 9.37
C LYS A 141 7.49 11.04 9.53
N ARG A 142 6.85 10.16 10.32
CA ARG A 142 5.42 10.33 10.69
C ARG A 142 5.18 11.67 11.39
N GLN A 143 6.09 12.06 12.31
CA GLN A 143 5.96 13.34 13.02
C GLN A 143 6.10 14.54 12.06
N ALA A 144 7.03 14.51 11.13
CA ALA A 144 7.20 15.56 10.13
C ALA A 144 5.97 15.65 9.22
N ARG A 145 5.46 14.51 8.75
CA ARG A 145 4.25 14.44 7.93
C ARG A 145 3.01 14.93 8.68
N LEU A 146 2.89 14.62 9.99
CA LEU A 146 1.80 15.14 10.81
C LEU A 146 1.82 16.68 10.85
N ARG A 147 3.00 17.28 11.12
CA ARG A 147 3.11 18.76 11.14
C ARG A 147 2.69 19.38 9.80
N ARG A 148 3.16 18.82 8.68
CA ARG A 148 2.80 19.28 7.34
C ARG A 148 1.30 19.10 7.06
N THR A 149 0.71 17.97 7.42
CA THR A 149 -0.71 17.71 7.18
C THR A 149 -1.61 18.60 8.05
N LEU A 150 -1.19 18.93 9.28
CA LEU A 150 -1.89 19.89 10.12
C LEU A 150 -1.88 21.29 9.50
N ALA A 151 -0.75 21.76 8.96
CA ALA A 151 -0.69 23.04 8.25
C ALA A 151 -1.62 23.07 7.02
N MET A 152 -1.70 21.97 6.27
CA MET A 152 -2.66 21.83 5.17
C MET A 152 -4.11 21.82 5.66
N ALA A 153 -4.38 21.27 6.86
CA ALA A 153 -5.72 21.29 7.47
C ALA A 153 -6.16 22.70 7.87
N ASP A 154 -5.24 23.55 8.34
CA ASP A 154 -5.50 24.95 8.64
C ASP A 154 -5.93 25.72 7.38
N GLU A 155 -5.25 25.50 6.24
CA GLU A 155 -5.63 26.07 4.95
C GLU A 155 -7.00 25.59 4.48
N ALA A 156 -7.27 24.28 4.58
CA ALA A 156 -8.56 23.71 4.23
C ALA A 156 -9.70 24.29 5.08
N ASN A 157 -9.49 24.45 6.38
CA ASN A 157 -10.45 25.05 7.30
C ASN A 157 -10.69 26.54 7.00
N THR A 158 -9.67 27.28 6.59
CA THR A 158 -9.80 28.67 6.13
C THR A 158 -10.74 28.74 4.93
N VAL A 159 -10.62 27.82 3.99
CA VAL A 159 -11.54 27.76 2.84
C VAL A 159 -12.96 27.42 3.27
N LEU A 160 -13.16 26.43 4.15
CA LEU A 160 -14.50 26.08 4.67
C LEU A 160 -15.16 27.29 5.35
N ALA A 161 -14.43 27.98 6.21
CA ALA A 161 -14.92 29.19 6.87
C ALA A 161 -15.29 30.31 5.87
N GLY A 162 -14.50 30.49 4.79
CA GLY A 162 -14.79 31.42 3.72
C GLY A 162 -16.07 31.12 2.94
N LEU A 163 -16.50 29.83 2.96
CA LEU A 163 -17.77 29.38 2.40
C LEU A 163 -18.93 29.46 3.40
N GLY A 164 -18.70 29.91 4.62
CA GLY A 164 -19.69 29.90 5.70
C GLY A 164 -20.00 28.51 6.24
N LEU A 165 -19.09 27.55 6.05
CA LEU A 165 -19.22 26.18 6.54
C LEU A 165 -18.44 26.00 7.85
N GLU A 166 -18.92 25.08 8.70
CA GLU A 166 -18.22 24.72 9.93
C GLU A 166 -16.91 23.97 9.60
N PRO A 167 -15.77 24.43 10.11
CA PRO A 167 -14.49 23.73 10.00
C PRO A 167 -14.57 22.32 10.63
N PHE A 168 -13.69 21.42 10.20
CA PHE A 168 -13.46 20.16 10.89
C PHE A 168 -12.40 20.31 11.99
N ASP A 169 -12.46 19.49 13.04
CA ASP A 169 -11.40 19.42 14.03
C ASP A 169 -10.28 18.49 13.54
N PRO A 170 -9.05 19.01 13.26
CA PRO A 170 -7.95 18.20 12.80
C PRO A 170 -7.59 17.04 13.74
N CYS A 171 -7.78 17.18 15.05
CA CYS A 171 -7.43 16.14 16.01
C CYS A 171 -8.42 14.97 15.98
N SER A 172 -9.72 15.26 16.08
CA SER A 172 -10.75 14.21 16.13
C SER A 172 -11.14 13.68 14.76
N ASP A 173 -11.22 14.54 13.73
CA ASP A 173 -11.75 14.18 12.42
C ASP A 173 -10.66 13.64 11.46
N MET A 174 -9.37 13.88 11.77
CA MET A 174 -8.26 13.51 10.90
C MET A 174 -7.20 12.66 11.63
N VAL A 175 -6.58 13.18 12.71
CA VAL A 175 -5.47 12.48 13.38
C VAL A 175 -5.96 11.20 14.08
N ALA A 176 -7.09 11.22 14.75
CA ALA A 176 -7.65 10.04 15.41
C ALA A 176 -7.95 8.92 14.39
N ALA A 177 -8.48 9.28 13.21
CA ALA A 177 -8.79 8.31 12.15
C ALA A 177 -7.54 7.63 11.55
N SER A 178 -6.35 8.25 11.65
CA SER A 178 -5.09 7.70 11.13
C SER A 178 -4.43 6.67 12.06
N GLN A 179 -5.02 6.38 13.23
CA GLN A 179 -4.40 5.54 14.26
C GLN A 179 -3.00 6.03 14.69
N TYR A 180 -2.73 7.33 14.59
CA TYR A 180 -1.39 7.89 14.86
C TYR A 180 -0.86 7.56 16.25
N ALA A 181 -1.73 7.56 17.26
CA ALA A 181 -1.38 7.19 18.63
C ALA A 181 -0.91 5.71 18.77
N HIS A 182 -1.25 4.87 17.80
CA HIS A 182 -0.93 3.44 17.75
C HIS A 182 0.09 3.11 16.65
N GLY A 183 0.89 4.09 16.21
CA GLY A 183 1.93 3.89 15.19
C GLY A 183 1.44 4.03 13.76
N GLY A 184 0.22 4.51 13.54
CA GLY A 184 -0.31 4.77 12.21
C GLY A 184 0.31 6.01 11.55
N GLY A 185 0.27 6.03 10.21
CA GLY A 185 0.73 7.14 9.36
C GLY A 185 -0.43 8.03 8.92
N ILE A 186 -0.26 9.34 9.04
CA ILE A 186 -1.22 10.29 8.48
C ILE A 186 -0.93 10.52 7.00
N THR A 187 -1.97 10.68 6.20
CA THR A 187 -1.85 10.97 4.76
C THR A 187 -2.75 12.12 4.35
N GLU A 188 -2.52 12.68 3.18
CA GLU A 188 -3.38 13.70 2.58
C GLU A 188 -4.83 13.19 2.40
N ARG A 189 -5.04 11.87 2.31
CA ARG A 189 -6.38 11.28 2.23
C ARG A 189 -7.19 11.47 3.53
N HIS A 190 -6.54 11.49 4.70
CA HIS A 190 -7.23 11.80 5.96
C HIS A 190 -7.74 13.24 5.97
N LEU A 191 -6.91 14.18 5.52
CA LEU A 191 -7.30 15.59 5.35
C LEU A 191 -8.51 15.70 4.41
N LEU A 192 -8.42 15.09 3.23
CA LEU A 192 -9.49 15.16 2.24
C LEU A 192 -10.78 14.46 2.70
N ALA A 193 -10.68 13.40 3.50
CA ALA A 193 -11.85 12.74 4.09
C ALA A 193 -12.52 13.60 5.15
N ALA A 194 -11.75 14.29 6.00
CA ALA A 194 -12.26 15.24 6.98
C ALA A 194 -12.94 16.42 6.27
N MET A 195 -12.31 16.99 5.24
CA MET A 195 -12.87 18.04 4.39
C MET A 195 -14.15 17.56 3.68
N ALA A 196 -14.14 16.36 3.08
CA ALA A 196 -15.32 15.78 2.44
C ALA A 196 -16.50 15.66 3.43
N SER A 197 -16.22 15.20 4.65
CA SER A 197 -17.23 15.08 5.70
C SER A 197 -17.78 16.45 6.12
N ALA A 198 -16.94 17.47 6.21
CA ALA A 198 -17.37 18.85 6.49
C ALA A 198 -18.25 19.42 5.38
N LEU A 199 -17.87 19.20 4.11
CA LEU A 199 -18.65 19.62 2.95
C LEU A 199 -20.02 18.93 2.89
N ILE A 200 -20.08 17.62 3.20
CA ILE A 200 -21.33 16.88 3.28
C ILE A 200 -22.23 17.39 4.42
N ARG A 201 -21.64 17.73 5.58
CA ARG A 201 -22.42 18.37 6.68
C ARG A 201 -22.98 19.73 6.29
N GLY A 202 -22.19 20.54 5.58
CA GLY A 202 -22.55 21.92 5.25
C GLY A 202 -23.49 22.03 4.05
N PHE A 203 -23.20 21.37 2.95
CA PHE A 203 -24.01 21.44 1.74
C PHE A 203 -25.17 20.41 1.70
N GLY A 204 -25.11 19.39 2.57
CA GLY A 204 -26.01 18.25 2.52
C GLY A 204 -25.57 17.18 1.52
N ARG A 205 -26.44 16.17 1.32
CA ARG A 205 -26.22 15.07 0.39
C ARG A 205 -26.96 15.29 -0.93
N GLY A 206 -26.58 14.57 -1.97
CA GLY A 206 -27.26 14.57 -3.25
C GLY A 206 -26.98 15.80 -4.12
N PRO A 207 -27.94 16.30 -4.91
CA PRO A 207 -27.73 17.42 -5.83
C PRO A 207 -27.22 18.71 -5.17
N ALA A 208 -27.55 18.93 -3.89
CA ALA A 208 -27.09 20.10 -3.14
C ALA A 208 -25.56 20.08 -2.90
N LEU A 209 -25.00 18.88 -2.63
CA LEU A 209 -23.54 18.70 -2.54
C LEU A 209 -22.87 19.07 -3.87
N VAL A 210 -23.38 18.54 -4.98
CA VAL A 210 -22.82 18.79 -6.33
C VAL A 210 -22.86 20.30 -6.65
N ALA A 211 -23.97 20.97 -6.35
CA ALA A 211 -24.08 22.42 -6.52
C ALA A 211 -23.08 23.21 -5.64
N GLY A 212 -22.91 22.80 -4.36
CA GLY A 212 -21.95 23.38 -3.46
C GLY A 212 -20.50 23.24 -3.93
N LEU A 213 -20.12 22.09 -4.47
CA LEU A 213 -18.79 21.86 -5.06
C LEU A 213 -18.53 22.81 -6.24
N GLY A 214 -19.57 23.09 -7.06
CA GLY A 214 -19.51 24.07 -8.14
C GLY A 214 -19.16 25.49 -7.63
N THR A 215 -19.66 25.89 -6.46
CA THR A 215 -19.31 27.20 -5.87
C THR A 215 -17.85 27.30 -5.43
N MET A 216 -17.20 26.14 -5.16
CA MET A 216 -15.77 26.04 -4.86
C MET A 216 -14.90 26.00 -6.13
N GLY A 217 -15.50 26.00 -7.32
CA GLY A 217 -14.79 25.80 -8.58
C GLY A 217 -14.25 24.38 -8.74
N VAL A 218 -14.89 23.40 -8.08
CA VAL A 218 -14.57 21.97 -8.22
C VAL A 218 -15.44 21.38 -9.32
N THR A 219 -14.80 20.81 -10.34
CA THR A 219 -15.49 20.11 -11.43
C THR A 219 -15.68 18.65 -11.07
N VAL A 220 -16.94 18.22 -10.99
CA VAL A 220 -17.25 16.79 -10.73
C VAL A 220 -17.10 16.00 -12.03
N PRO A 221 -16.20 14.97 -12.09
CA PRO A 221 -16.10 14.10 -13.27
C PRO A 221 -17.43 13.41 -13.57
N ALA A 222 -17.76 13.28 -14.87
CA ALA A 222 -19.03 12.70 -15.31
C ALA A 222 -19.26 11.27 -14.74
N ALA A 223 -18.19 10.49 -14.61
CA ALA A 223 -18.24 9.14 -14.04
C ALA A 223 -18.66 9.10 -12.56
N LEU A 224 -18.42 10.17 -11.81
CA LEU A 224 -18.74 10.28 -10.37
C LEU A 224 -19.99 11.12 -10.09
N ALA A 225 -20.49 11.86 -11.09
CA ALA A 225 -21.61 12.78 -10.92
C ALA A 225 -22.87 12.09 -10.35
N GLY A 226 -23.20 10.91 -10.87
CA GLY A 226 -24.35 10.11 -10.38
C GLY A 226 -24.16 9.64 -8.94
N ALA A 227 -22.96 9.16 -8.60
CA ALA A 227 -22.63 8.69 -7.23
C ALA A 227 -22.66 9.83 -6.20
N LEU A 228 -22.16 11.01 -6.54
CA LEU A 228 -22.19 12.18 -5.65
C LEU A 228 -23.60 12.79 -5.53
N ALA A 229 -24.43 12.67 -6.57
CA ALA A 229 -25.83 13.13 -6.55
C ALA A 229 -26.78 12.16 -5.83
N ASP A 230 -26.35 10.94 -5.53
CA ASP A 230 -27.13 9.95 -4.78
C ASP A 230 -27.06 10.21 -3.27
N PRO A 231 -28.16 10.66 -2.62
CA PRO A 231 -28.17 10.88 -1.17
C PRO A 231 -28.01 9.59 -0.36
N GLY A 232 -28.30 8.42 -0.94
CA GLY A 232 -28.18 7.09 -0.33
C GLY A 232 -26.80 6.46 -0.49
N ASN A 233 -25.86 7.08 -1.20
CA ASN A 233 -24.55 6.51 -1.46
C ASN A 233 -23.77 6.18 -0.15
N PRO A 234 -23.50 4.90 0.14
CA PRO A 234 -22.77 4.50 1.35
C PRO A 234 -21.28 4.86 1.30
N HIS A 235 -20.73 5.12 0.11
CA HIS A 235 -19.32 5.42 -0.13
C HIS A 235 -19.07 6.91 -0.43
N LEU A 236 -20.05 7.78 -0.13
CA LEU A 236 -20.02 9.19 -0.52
C LEU A 236 -18.75 9.93 -0.10
N VAL A 237 -18.23 9.68 1.12
CA VAL A 237 -16.99 10.31 1.61
C VAL A 237 -15.79 9.92 0.74
N PHE A 238 -15.68 8.64 0.37
CA PHE A 238 -14.57 8.15 -0.47
C PHE A 238 -14.67 8.65 -1.91
N ASP A 239 -15.88 8.67 -2.48
CA ASP A 239 -16.11 9.20 -3.82
C ASP A 239 -15.80 10.70 -3.88
N LEU A 240 -16.23 11.47 -2.87
CA LEU A 240 -15.93 12.91 -2.77
C LEU A 240 -14.44 13.16 -2.52
N LEU A 241 -13.81 12.38 -1.66
CA LEU A 241 -12.36 12.44 -1.45
C LEU A 241 -11.60 12.27 -2.77
N GLY A 242 -12.01 11.34 -3.63
CA GLY A 242 -11.41 11.14 -4.95
C GLY A 242 -11.49 12.39 -5.82
N VAL A 243 -12.66 13.06 -5.84
CA VAL A 243 -12.84 14.33 -6.56
C VAL A 243 -11.97 15.44 -5.95
N LEU A 244 -11.94 15.56 -4.63
CA LEU A 244 -11.12 16.57 -3.95
C LEU A 244 -9.63 16.34 -4.22
N LYS A 245 -9.20 15.08 -4.27
CA LYS A 245 -7.80 14.75 -4.61
C LYS A 245 -7.44 15.20 -6.03
N ALA A 246 -8.32 14.97 -6.99
CA ALA A 246 -8.06 15.31 -8.40
C ALA A 246 -8.20 16.81 -8.73
N GLU A 247 -9.09 17.54 -8.03
CA GLU A 247 -9.51 18.87 -8.43
C GLU A 247 -9.20 19.96 -7.40
N TYR A 248 -8.83 19.58 -6.17
CA TYR A 248 -8.72 20.53 -5.08
C TYR A 248 -7.40 20.45 -4.29
N LEU A 249 -6.77 19.27 -4.19
CA LEU A 249 -5.59 19.07 -3.34
C LEU A 249 -4.47 20.07 -3.62
N ASP A 250 -4.20 20.37 -4.88
CA ASP A 250 -3.14 21.32 -5.29
C ASP A 250 -3.27 22.70 -4.66
N ARG A 251 -4.48 23.10 -4.22
CA ARG A 251 -4.74 24.42 -3.62
C ARG A 251 -4.26 24.54 -2.17
N VAL A 252 -4.16 23.40 -1.49
CA VAL A 252 -3.76 23.32 -0.08
C VAL A 252 -2.50 22.47 0.12
N TYR A 253 -1.94 21.92 -0.96
CA TYR A 253 -0.81 21.01 -0.88
C TYR A 253 0.48 21.74 -0.51
N ILE A 254 1.13 21.24 0.53
CA ILE A 254 2.46 21.64 0.94
C ILE A 254 3.43 20.54 0.55
N GLN A 255 4.49 20.89 -0.19
CA GLN A 255 5.50 19.93 -0.64
C GLN A 255 6.20 19.28 0.55
N PRO A 256 6.39 17.94 0.52
CA PRO A 256 7.10 17.22 1.58
C PRO A 256 8.58 17.59 1.58
N THR A 257 9.16 17.70 2.78
CA THR A 257 10.58 17.99 2.99
C THR A 257 11.17 17.07 4.06
N ASP A 258 10.96 17.38 5.33
CA ASP A 258 11.57 16.73 6.49
C ASP A 258 11.11 15.27 6.69
N GLU A 259 10.02 14.88 6.08
CA GLU A 259 9.48 13.52 6.12
C GLU A 259 10.16 12.58 5.13
N LEU A 260 10.93 13.12 4.17
CA LEU A 260 11.54 12.34 3.10
C LEU A 260 12.87 11.74 3.53
N ALA A 261 13.06 10.45 3.25
CA ALA A 261 14.36 9.83 3.12
C ALA A 261 14.86 9.94 1.68
N THR A 262 16.12 9.60 1.41
CA THR A 262 16.59 9.29 0.06
C THR A 262 16.33 7.80 -0.26
N ALA A 263 16.28 7.43 -1.53
CA ALA A 263 16.16 6.03 -1.92
C ALA A 263 17.31 5.18 -1.37
N ASP A 264 18.53 5.73 -1.36
CA ASP A 264 19.71 5.07 -0.81
C ASP A 264 19.57 4.78 0.70
N GLU A 265 19.01 5.74 1.47
CA GLU A 265 18.71 5.54 2.90
C GLU A 265 17.64 4.46 3.10
N VAL A 266 16.61 4.41 2.25
CA VAL A 266 15.56 3.37 2.32
C VAL A 266 16.16 1.99 2.05
N VAL A 267 16.98 1.86 1.01
CA VAL A 267 17.65 0.59 0.65
C VAL A 267 18.58 0.14 1.78
N ALA A 268 19.46 1.03 2.26
CA ALA A 268 20.38 0.72 3.33
C ALA A 268 19.67 0.30 4.63
N PHE A 269 18.56 0.99 4.95
CA PHE A 269 17.75 0.64 6.11
C PHE A 269 17.07 -0.73 5.94
N ALA A 270 16.44 -0.99 4.78
CA ALA A 270 15.81 -2.27 4.50
C ALA A 270 16.81 -3.44 4.61
N ASP A 271 18.01 -3.30 4.04
CA ASP A 271 19.08 -4.29 4.15
C ASP A 271 19.51 -4.50 5.62
N SER A 272 19.59 -3.43 6.42
CA SER A 272 20.00 -3.50 7.83
C SER A 272 19.04 -4.32 8.69
N VAL A 273 17.74 -4.27 8.37
CA VAL A 273 16.66 -4.98 9.08
C VAL A 273 16.27 -6.31 8.43
N GLY A 274 16.92 -6.67 7.32
CA GLY A 274 16.65 -7.92 6.60
C GLY A 274 15.32 -7.94 5.86
N ALA A 275 14.85 -6.78 5.42
CA ALA A 275 13.67 -6.60 4.57
C ALA A 275 14.07 -6.32 3.12
N ILE A 276 13.11 -6.24 2.21
CA ILE A 276 13.34 -6.04 0.77
C ILE A 276 12.75 -4.70 0.34
N ALA A 277 13.63 -3.73 0.00
CA ALA A 277 13.21 -2.47 -0.60
C ALA A 277 12.82 -2.68 -2.07
N THR A 278 11.70 -2.07 -2.49
CA THR A 278 11.18 -2.16 -3.85
C THR A 278 10.82 -0.78 -4.39
N TYR A 279 10.96 -0.60 -5.70
CA TYR A 279 10.33 0.50 -6.40
C TYR A 279 8.90 0.12 -6.77
N ALA A 280 7.94 1.03 -6.58
CA ALA A 280 6.54 0.80 -6.93
C ALA A 280 6.24 1.36 -8.32
N TYR A 281 6.45 0.56 -9.38
CA TYR A 281 6.16 0.99 -10.74
C TYR A 281 4.68 1.31 -10.93
N LEU A 282 4.40 2.49 -11.45
CA LEU A 282 3.05 2.99 -11.70
C LEU A 282 2.66 2.88 -13.18
N GLY A 283 3.54 3.32 -14.06
CA GLY A 283 3.31 3.41 -15.50
C GLY A 283 2.37 4.54 -15.90
N ASP A 284 2.44 4.95 -17.15
CA ASP A 284 1.58 5.98 -17.73
C ASP A 284 0.10 5.56 -17.69
N VAL A 285 -0.78 6.53 -17.44
CA VAL A 285 -2.22 6.30 -17.35
C VAL A 285 -2.94 7.09 -18.43
N SER A 286 -3.66 6.40 -19.30
CA SER A 286 -4.52 7.03 -20.31
C SER A 286 -5.91 7.37 -19.76
N ALA A 287 -6.41 6.55 -18.81
CA ALA A 287 -7.66 6.77 -18.08
C ALA A 287 -7.60 6.05 -16.73
N SER A 288 -8.16 6.68 -15.69
CA SER A 288 -8.27 6.02 -14.39
C SER A 288 -9.35 4.95 -14.40
N PRO A 289 -9.05 3.71 -13.98
CA PRO A 289 -10.09 2.67 -13.83
C PRO A 289 -11.20 3.06 -12.84
N THR A 290 -10.88 3.89 -11.85
CA THR A 290 -11.83 4.39 -10.83
C THR A 290 -12.42 5.75 -11.15
N GLY A 291 -11.99 6.41 -12.24
CA GLY A 291 -12.45 7.72 -12.66
C GLY A 291 -11.96 8.89 -11.79
N ASP A 292 -11.11 8.61 -10.81
CA ASP A 292 -10.56 9.56 -9.83
C ASP A 292 -9.22 10.21 -10.26
N LYS A 293 -8.66 9.81 -11.40
CA LYS A 293 -7.38 10.33 -11.91
C LYS A 293 -7.50 10.77 -13.36
N LYS A 294 -6.80 11.85 -13.70
CA LYS A 294 -6.61 12.32 -15.08
C LYS A 294 -5.60 11.43 -15.80
N ALA A 295 -5.62 11.45 -17.14
CA ALA A 295 -4.54 10.89 -17.95
C ALA A 295 -3.23 11.58 -17.54
N GLU A 296 -2.21 10.80 -17.24
CA GLU A 296 -0.95 11.30 -16.69
C GLU A 296 0.23 10.46 -17.16
N LYS A 297 1.34 11.14 -17.46
CA LYS A 297 2.61 10.50 -17.78
C LYS A 297 3.48 10.40 -16.55
N PHE A 298 4.09 9.23 -16.39
CA PHE A 298 5.00 8.91 -15.31
C PHE A 298 6.34 8.43 -15.87
N GLU A 299 6.75 7.21 -15.58
CA GLU A 299 8.09 6.70 -15.85
C GLU A 299 8.28 5.97 -17.17
N ASP A 300 7.24 5.74 -17.97
CA ASP A 300 7.35 4.90 -19.18
C ASP A 300 8.32 5.43 -20.24
N ASP A 301 8.42 6.76 -20.38
CA ASP A 301 9.31 7.38 -21.36
C ASP A 301 10.82 7.14 -21.05
N PHE A 302 11.17 6.83 -19.78
CA PHE A 302 12.55 6.62 -19.31
C PHE A 302 12.71 5.37 -18.43
N LEU A 303 11.90 4.36 -18.67
CA LEU A 303 11.82 3.17 -17.82
C LEU A 303 13.14 2.37 -17.80
N ASP A 304 13.88 2.32 -18.93
CA ASP A 304 15.16 1.64 -19.00
C ASP A 304 16.20 2.36 -18.11
N GLU A 305 16.28 3.70 -18.19
CA GLU A 305 17.13 4.54 -17.33
C GLU A 305 16.75 4.40 -15.84
N LEU A 306 15.45 4.25 -15.55
CA LEU A 306 14.96 4.02 -14.18
C LEU A 306 15.46 2.68 -13.64
N PHE A 307 15.42 1.60 -14.43
CA PHE A 307 15.92 0.30 -13.98
C PHE A 307 17.44 0.32 -13.75
N ASP A 308 18.21 1.02 -14.60
CA ASP A 308 19.63 1.25 -14.39
C ASP A 308 19.91 2.00 -13.08
N ALA A 309 19.12 3.05 -12.80
CA ALA A 309 19.23 3.80 -11.55
C ALA A 309 18.82 2.97 -10.31
N MET A 310 17.76 2.16 -10.40
CA MET A 310 17.36 1.22 -9.36
C MET A 310 18.49 0.23 -9.05
N GLU A 311 19.14 -0.29 -10.10
CA GLU A 311 20.28 -1.18 -9.95
C GLU A 311 21.46 -0.49 -9.25
N ALA A 312 21.83 0.71 -9.69
CA ALA A 312 22.92 1.47 -9.12
C ALA A 312 22.71 1.78 -7.63
N LYS A 313 21.45 1.99 -7.21
CA LYS A 313 21.06 2.22 -5.80
C LYS A 313 20.95 0.94 -4.95
N GLY A 314 21.15 -0.23 -5.57
CA GLY A 314 21.07 -1.51 -4.86
C GLY A 314 19.66 -2.04 -4.66
N LEU A 315 18.64 -1.46 -5.30
CA LEU A 315 17.29 -2.03 -5.34
C LEU A 315 17.32 -3.40 -6.02
N ARG A 316 16.68 -4.39 -5.41
CA ARG A 316 16.67 -5.79 -5.85
C ARG A 316 15.28 -6.30 -6.18
N ALA A 317 14.28 -5.42 -6.10
CA ALA A 317 12.89 -5.77 -6.38
C ALA A 317 12.11 -4.60 -6.96
N VAL A 318 11.07 -4.93 -7.72
CA VAL A 318 10.07 -4.00 -8.23
C VAL A 318 8.69 -4.52 -7.88
N THR A 319 7.78 -3.63 -7.47
CA THR A 319 6.37 -3.97 -7.30
C THR A 319 5.51 -3.22 -8.30
N TYR A 320 4.42 -3.82 -8.75
CA TYR A 320 3.50 -3.21 -9.70
C TYR A 320 2.09 -3.82 -9.61
N MET A 321 1.13 -3.16 -10.24
CA MET A 321 -0.29 -3.47 -10.16
C MET A 321 -0.80 -4.03 -11.51
N PRO A 322 -0.80 -5.35 -11.74
CA PRO A 322 -1.21 -5.92 -13.03
C PRO A 322 -2.59 -5.45 -13.53
N PRO A 323 -3.63 -5.26 -12.67
CA PRO A 323 -4.92 -4.77 -13.15
C PRO A 323 -4.91 -3.31 -13.64
N ARG A 324 -3.90 -2.54 -13.25
CA ARG A 324 -3.78 -1.13 -13.61
C ARG A 324 -3.05 -0.92 -14.94
N ASN A 325 -2.02 -1.73 -15.18
CA ASN A 325 -1.11 -1.56 -16.28
C ASN A 325 -1.61 -2.24 -17.57
N THR A 326 -1.25 -1.69 -18.71
CA THR A 326 -1.51 -2.33 -19.99
C THR A 326 -0.63 -3.57 -20.20
N PRO A 327 -1.03 -4.53 -21.04
CA PRO A 327 -0.18 -5.69 -21.33
C PRO A 327 1.23 -5.32 -21.82
N ALA A 328 1.36 -4.27 -22.63
CA ALA A 328 2.66 -3.80 -23.13
C ALA A 328 3.56 -3.24 -22.01
N GLN A 329 2.98 -2.51 -21.05
CA GLN A 329 3.69 -2.04 -19.87
C GLN A 329 4.17 -3.22 -19.01
N LEU A 330 3.29 -4.18 -18.74
CA LEU A 330 3.60 -5.37 -17.94
C LEU A 330 4.72 -6.20 -18.58
N GLU A 331 4.67 -6.43 -19.90
CA GLU A 331 5.70 -7.14 -20.64
C GLU A 331 7.05 -6.41 -20.57
N ARG A 332 7.04 -5.07 -20.69
CA ARG A 332 8.26 -4.26 -20.60
C ARG A 332 8.88 -4.33 -19.21
N VAL A 333 8.08 -4.15 -18.14
CA VAL A 333 8.56 -4.25 -16.77
C VAL A 333 9.10 -5.64 -16.47
N HIS A 334 8.38 -6.70 -16.83
CA HIS A 334 8.81 -8.09 -16.65
C HIS A 334 10.17 -8.35 -17.34
N ARG A 335 10.33 -7.92 -18.60
CA ARG A 335 11.60 -8.06 -19.35
C ARG A 335 12.75 -7.31 -18.66
N LEU A 336 12.51 -6.08 -18.18
CA LEU A 336 13.54 -5.29 -17.48
C LEU A 336 13.87 -5.88 -16.12
N ALA A 337 12.87 -6.29 -15.35
CA ALA A 337 13.09 -6.97 -14.07
C ALA A 337 13.93 -8.23 -14.22
N ALA A 338 13.64 -9.04 -15.25
CA ALA A 338 14.43 -10.22 -15.57
C ALA A 338 15.86 -9.86 -15.98
N ALA A 339 16.06 -8.85 -16.84
CA ALA A 339 17.39 -8.42 -17.28
C ALA A 339 18.26 -7.92 -16.11
N HIS A 340 17.65 -7.22 -15.17
CA HIS A 340 18.32 -6.68 -13.99
C HIS A 340 18.31 -7.63 -12.78
N GLY A 341 17.79 -8.88 -12.90
CA GLY A 341 17.73 -9.84 -11.81
C GLY A 341 16.95 -9.33 -10.60
N MET A 342 15.85 -8.60 -10.83
CA MET A 342 14.99 -8.05 -9.78
C MET A 342 13.83 -8.98 -9.46
N LEU A 343 13.54 -9.14 -8.18
CA LEU A 343 12.35 -9.83 -7.71
C LEU A 343 11.11 -9.01 -8.09
N GLU A 344 10.14 -9.66 -8.70
CA GLU A 344 8.88 -9.02 -9.06
C GLU A 344 7.80 -9.32 -8.01
N ILE A 345 7.11 -8.29 -7.54
CA ILE A 345 6.06 -8.39 -6.52
C ILE A 345 4.79 -7.77 -7.11
N SER A 346 3.69 -8.51 -7.06
CA SER A 346 2.39 -8.02 -7.51
C SER A 346 1.51 -7.60 -6.35
N GLY A 347 0.64 -6.62 -6.60
CA GLY A 347 -0.38 -6.20 -5.67
C GLY A 347 -1.44 -5.35 -6.34
N VAL A 348 -2.52 -5.08 -5.61
CA VAL A 348 -3.53 -4.09 -5.97
C VAL A 348 -3.60 -3.14 -4.79
N ASP A 349 -3.29 -1.87 -5.01
CA ASP A 349 -3.31 -0.81 -3.99
C ASP A 349 -4.73 -0.63 -3.43
N ILE A 350 -5.06 -1.41 -2.39
CA ILE A 350 -6.37 -1.38 -1.73
C ILE A 350 -6.40 -0.30 -0.67
N ASN A 351 -7.14 0.76 -0.93
CA ASN A 351 -7.33 1.88 -0.01
C ASN A 351 -8.73 2.51 -0.11
N GLN A 352 -9.66 1.87 -0.84
CA GLN A 352 -11.02 2.35 -1.07
C GLN A 352 -12.03 1.18 -1.05
N PRO A 353 -13.30 1.44 -0.64
CA PRO A 353 -14.30 0.38 -0.48
C PRO A 353 -14.80 -0.22 -1.80
N ARG A 354 -14.55 0.42 -2.94
CA ARG A 354 -14.98 -0.06 -4.27
C ARG A 354 -13.95 -0.93 -4.97
N GLN A 355 -12.76 -1.09 -4.42
CA GLN A 355 -11.69 -1.87 -5.03
C GLN A 355 -11.86 -3.36 -4.75
N ALA A 356 -11.64 -4.17 -5.78
CA ALA A 356 -11.59 -5.63 -5.63
C ALA A 356 -10.21 -6.06 -5.10
N PHE A 357 -10.20 -7.03 -4.19
CA PHE A 357 -8.96 -7.61 -3.65
C PHE A 357 -8.23 -8.50 -4.65
N ASN A 358 -8.96 -9.02 -5.64
CA ASN A 358 -8.47 -9.93 -6.66
C ASN A 358 -7.53 -9.26 -7.66
N CYS A 359 -6.59 -10.04 -8.17
CA CYS A 359 -5.70 -9.71 -9.28
C CYS A 359 -5.81 -10.81 -10.36
N PRO A 360 -6.88 -10.78 -11.20
CA PRO A 360 -7.16 -11.86 -12.16
C PRO A 360 -6.06 -12.08 -13.19
N GLU A 361 -5.23 -11.06 -13.45
CA GLU A 361 -4.08 -11.15 -14.36
C GLU A 361 -3.10 -12.24 -13.93
N LEU A 362 -2.97 -12.50 -12.62
CA LEU A 362 -2.09 -13.54 -12.07
C LEU A 362 -2.51 -14.98 -12.45
N ARG A 363 -3.72 -15.16 -13.00
CA ARG A 363 -4.16 -16.45 -13.53
C ARG A 363 -3.57 -16.77 -14.90
N ARG A 364 -2.99 -15.78 -15.57
CA ARG A 364 -2.38 -15.97 -16.88
C ARG A 364 -1.01 -16.66 -16.73
N PRO A 365 -0.65 -17.57 -17.65
CA PRO A 365 0.63 -18.30 -17.58
C PRO A 365 1.86 -17.38 -17.48
N GLU A 366 1.85 -16.25 -18.19
CA GLU A 366 2.94 -15.27 -18.18
C GLU A 366 3.19 -14.61 -16.83
N PHE A 367 2.19 -14.60 -15.93
CA PHE A 367 2.29 -14.02 -14.58
C PHE A 367 2.34 -15.08 -13.47
N ALA A 368 2.36 -16.35 -13.80
CA ALA A 368 2.42 -17.43 -12.79
C ALA A 368 3.63 -17.29 -11.85
N GLY A 369 4.75 -16.77 -12.36
CA GLY A 369 5.95 -16.47 -11.58
C GLY A 369 5.73 -15.51 -10.42
N LEU A 370 4.78 -14.57 -10.52
CA LEU A 370 4.46 -13.60 -9.47
C LEU A 370 3.83 -14.29 -8.24
N ASN A 371 3.04 -15.35 -8.43
CA ASN A 371 2.52 -16.13 -7.33
C ASN A 371 3.63 -16.91 -6.62
N GLU A 372 4.58 -17.48 -7.36
CA GLU A 372 5.75 -18.16 -6.78
C GLU A 372 6.63 -17.16 -6.01
N ALA A 373 6.86 -15.98 -6.56
CA ALA A 373 7.59 -14.90 -5.88
C ALA A 373 6.90 -14.48 -4.58
N THR A 374 5.56 -14.37 -4.57
CA THR A 374 4.79 -14.06 -3.37
C THR A 374 4.96 -15.16 -2.30
N TRP A 375 4.89 -16.44 -2.67
CA TRP A 375 5.14 -17.53 -1.72
C TRP A 375 6.57 -17.53 -1.19
N ALA A 376 7.54 -17.18 -2.04
CA ALA A 376 8.92 -17.03 -1.60
C ALA A 376 9.09 -15.85 -0.61
N LEU A 377 8.32 -14.76 -0.76
CA LEU A 377 8.28 -13.66 0.21
C LEU A 377 7.67 -14.06 1.55
N VAL A 378 6.61 -14.89 1.56
CA VAL A 378 6.04 -15.46 2.80
C VAL A 378 7.11 -16.26 3.54
N ALA A 379 7.86 -17.11 2.81
CA ALA A 379 8.98 -17.84 3.39
C ALA A 379 10.08 -16.89 3.89
N HIS A 380 10.45 -15.89 3.10
CA HIS A 380 11.48 -14.92 3.46
C HIS A 380 11.19 -14.25 4.80
N GLU A 381 9.99 -13.66 4.97
CA GLU A 381 9.62 -12.95 6.20
C GLU A 381 9.68 -13.86 7.42
N ALA A 382 9.14 -15.08 7.30
CA ALA A 382 9.10 -16.03 8.41
C ALA A 382 10.49 -16.61 8.73
N LEU A 383 11.25 -17.02 7.72
CA LEU A 383 12.56 -17.67 7.90
C LEU A 383 13.62 -16.67 8.34
N SER A 384 13.61 -15.44 7.80
CA SER A 384 14.52 -14.36 8.26
C SER A 384 14.20 -13.89 9.67
N SER A 385 12.99 -14.18 10.18
CA SER A 385 12.63 -13.96 11.58
C SER A 385 13.27 -14.98 12.52
N VAL A 386 13.63 -16.17 12.02
CA VAL A 386 14.31 -17.24 12.75
C VAL A 386 15.83 -17.10 12.61
N ASP A 387 16.30 -16.98 11.36
CA ASP A 387 17.73 -16.81 11.05
C ASP A 387 17.89 -15.79 9.90
N PRO A 388 18.56 -14.66 10.15
CA PRO A 388 18.85 -13.67 9.12
C PRO A 388 19.65 -14.19 7.92
N ALA A 389 20.36 -15.32 8.05
CA ALA A 389 21.06 -15.96 6.94
C ALA A 389 20.10 -16.58 5.90
N LEU A 390 18.85 -16.83 6.28
CA LEU A 390 17.80 -17.35 5.41
C LEU A 390 17.05 -16.25 4.63
N HIS A 391 17.67 -15.09 4.41
CA HIS A 391 17.14 -14.03 3.57
C HIS A 391 17.01 -14.50 2.11
N LEU A 392 15.85 -14.33 1.49
CA LEU A 392 15.55 -14.79 0.11
C LEU A 392 16.59 -14.32 -0.91
N LEU A 393 16.95 -13.05 -0.89
CA LEU A 393 17.91 -12.44 -1.83
C LEU A 393 19.37 -12.49 -1.33
N GLY A 394 19.62 -13.09 -0.17
CA GLY A 394 20.91 -12.95 0.54
C GLY A 394 21.06 -11.56 1.15
N ARG A 395 21.98 -11.42 2.08
CA ARG A 395 22.20 -10.13 2.80
C ARG A 395 23.06 -9.13 2.04
N THR A 396 23.84 -9.59 1.10
CA THR A 396 24.77 -8.75 0.33
C THR A 396 24.85 -9.23 -1.12
N GLY A 397 25.04 -8.29 -2.02
CA GLY A 397 25.21 -8.57 -3.43
C GLY A 397 23.88 -8.85 -4.14
N ARG A 398 24.01 -9.09 -5.44
CA ARG A 398 22.90 -9.31 -6.35
C ARG A 398 22.89 -10.76 -6.84
N LEU A 399 21.70 -11.33 -6.91
CA LEU A 399 21.52 -12.62 -7.56
C LEU A 399 21.33 -12.39 -9.07
N GLY A 400 22.07 -13.14 -9.90
CA GLY A 400 21.74 -13.19 -11.33
C GLY A 400 20.37 -13.82 -11.55
N PRO A 401 19.74 -13.60 -12.72
CA PRO A 401 18.36 -14.04 -13.00
C PRO A 401 18.13 -15.52 -12.73
N ASP A 402 19.00 -16.41 -13.20
CA ASP A 402 18.89 -17.86 -13.00
C ASP A 402 18.93 -18.24 -11.51
N ARG A 403 19.79 -17.58 -10.75
CA ARG A 403 19.93 -17.85 -9.32
C ARG A 403 18.75 -17.30 -8.53
N LEU A 404 18.18 -16.17 -8.94
CA LEU A 404 16.94 -15.64 -8.36
C LEU A 404 15.80 -16.61 -8.60
N ALA A 405 15.61 -17.09 -9.83
CA ALA A 405 14.57 -18.07 -10.16
C ALA A 405 14.72 -19.37 -9.33
N GLN A 406 15.95 -19.87 -9.17
CA GLN A 406 16.23 -21.02 -8.31
C GLN A 406 15.86 -20.73 -6.84
N ARG A 407 16.20 -19.56 -6.31
CA ARG A 407 15.86 -19.18 -4.94
C ARG A 407 14.33 -19.07 -4.74
N ILE A 408 13.61 -18.48 -5.68
CA ILE A 408 12.15 -18.44 -5.66
C ILE A 408 11.59 -19.86 -5.63
N ALA A 409 12.05 -20.74 -6.52
CA ALA A 409 11.59 -22.12 -6.58
C ALA A 409 11.89 -22.92 -5.30
N GLN A 410 12.98 -22.61 -4.60
CA GLN A 410 13.31 -23.23 -3.30
C GLN A 410 12.42 -22.69 -2.16
N TYR A 411 12.14 -21.37 -2.15
CA TYR A 411 11.44 -20.72 -1.04
C TYR A 411 9.94 -20.84 -1.14
N ALA A 412 9.36 -20.83 -2.34
CA ALA A 412 7.92 -20.88 -2.51
C ALA A 412 7.22 -22.08 -1.84
N PRO A 413 7.74 -23.31 -1.92
CA PRO A 413 7.21 -24.45 -1.17
C PRO A 413 7.27 -24.24 0.35
N LEU A 414 8.34 -23.59 0.86
CA LEU A 414 8.50 -23.31 2.29
C LEU A 414 7.44 -22.32 2.77
N GLY A 415 7.15 -21.29 1.97
CA GLY A 415 6.09 -20.33 2.27
C GLY A 415 4.71 -20.98 2.35
N ARG A 416 4.42 -21.95 1.48
CA ARG A 416 3.17 -22.71 1.55
C ARG A 416 3.07 -23.52 2.83
N ARG A 417 4.14 -24.22 3.24
CA ARG A 417 4.20 -24.98 4.51
C ARG A 417 3.92 -24.07 5.72
N ILE A 418 4.50 -22.86 5.72
CA ILE A 418 4.28 -21.87 6.79
C ILE A 418 2.81 -21.42 6.82
N ALA A 419 2.22 -21.13 5.66
CA ALA A 419 0.81 -20.75 5.56
C ALA A 419 -0.14 -21.90 5.96
N ASP A 420 0.28 -23.16 5.76
CA ASP A 420 -0.43 -24.36 6.21
C ASP A 420 -0.27 -24.64 7.73
N GLY A 421 0.43 -23.74 8.45
CA GLY A 421 0.55 -23.76 9.91
C GLY A 421 1.79 -24.47 10.44
N GLU A 422 2.75 -24.84 9.58
CA GLU A 422 4.01 -25.40 10.05
C GLU A 422 4.87 -24.30 10.72
N ALA A 423 5.51 -24.64 11.82
CA ALA A 423 6.31 -23.68 12.59
C ALA A 423 7.56 -23.23 11.80
N ALA A 424 7.85 -21.94 11.78
CA ALA A 424 8.92 -21.37 10.97
C ALA A 424 10.32 -21.89 11.34
N ASP A 425 10.59 -22.15 12.61
CA ASP A 425 11.84 -22.75 13.10
C ASP A 425 12.07 -24.14 12.50
N ARG A 426 11.03 -24.98 12.45
CA ARG A 426 11.11 -26.30 11.82
C ARG A 426 11.36 -26.22 10.31
N VAL A 427 10.67 -25.29 9.63
CA VAL A 427 10.88 -25.05 8.19
C VAL A 427 12.30 -24.52 7.94
N ALA A 428 12.84 -23.68 8.84
CA ALA A 428 14.18 -23.13 8.75
C ALA A 428 15.27 -24.22 8.86
N GLU A 429 15.08 -25.21 9.74
CA GLU A 429 15.99 -26.38 9.82
C GLU A 429 16.10 -27.13 8.49
N ASP A 430 14.98 -27.32 7.79
CA ASP A 430 14.96 -27.99 6.49
C ASP A 430 15.62 -27.12 5.41
N ALA A 431 15.37 -25.82 5.44
CA ALA A 431 15.98 -24.86 4.49
C ALA A 431 17.51 -24.80 4.60
N THR A 432 18.05 -25.04 5.80
CA THR A 432 19.50 -25.03 6.05
C THR A 432 20.20 -26.31 5.59
N ARG A 433 19.44 -27.41 5.46
CA ARG A 433 19.97 -28.73 5.03
C ARG A 433 19.93 -28.95 3.52
N ALA A 434 19.15 -28.13 2.80
CA ALA A 434 18.97 -28.18 1.36
C ALA A 434 19.91 -27.20 0.61
#